data_2d2fbd3a88e3e02f4d54c10dfc583f2f
#
_entry.id   2d2fbd3a88e3e02f4d54c10dfc583f2f
#
_cell.length_a   1.000
_cell.length_b   1.000
_cell.length_c   1.000
_cell.angle_alpha   90.00
_cell.angle_beta   90.00
_cell.angle_gamma   90.00
#
_symmetry.space_group_name_H-M   'P 1'
#
loop_
_entity.id
_entity.type
_entity.pdbx_description
1 polymer ?
#
loop_
_entity_poly.entity_id
_entity_poly.type
_entity_poly.pdbx_seq_one_letter_code
_entity_poly.pdbx_strand_id
1 'polypeptide(L)'
;MRRRPAGVWIHCLGGALLALAALLPGVVWATAETFVLAPDTQLVGETTTVAASHDETLTDIARIHGLGYEEIVWANPKVDIWLPGDGTQVILPTRFVLPGTTRDGIVVNIAEYRLYHYYKRDGQMMVSTFPISIGRMDWATPIGRWAVTAKQKDPAWYPPESIRQEHLEDGRGFLAKVVPAGPDNPLGQYALRLSVNGYLIHGTNKPVGVGMQVTHGCIRMYPEDIERLFPQIPVNTPVTIMNQPYKFGWSGNDLYLEVHPPLEDDHATRDREMTALTEQYVLVTRERPARIDWQAVEEAYRRRDGIPLRVGSGLAAEQSVAAF
;
A
#
# COMPACT_ATOMS: atom_id res chain seq x y z
N MET A 1 51.23 81.23 11.79
CA MET A 1 51.72 79.89 11.56
C MET A 1 51.00 78.93 12.44
N ARG A 2 50.01 78.24 11.87
CA ARG A 2 49.22 77.15 12.61
C ARG A 2 49.31 75.90 11.74
N ARG A 3 49.94 74.85 12.29
CA ARG A 3 50.05 73.52 11.67
C ARG A 3 48.71 72.74 11.87
N ARG A 4 48.21 72.14 10.81
CA ARG A 4 47.10 71.22 10.82
C ARG A 4 47.59 69.78 11.12
N PRO A 5 46.91 68.96 11.91
CA PRO A 5 47.30 67.58 12.08
C PRO A 5 46.67 66.69 10.98
N ALA A 6 47.44 65.64 10.63
CA ALA A 6 47.11 64.63 9.62
C ALA A 6 45.96 63.70 10.09
N GLY A 7 44.95 63.46 9.28
CA GLY A 7 43.90 62.51 9.51
C GLY A 7 44.34 61.07 9.23
N VAL A 8 44.07 60.19 10.20
CA VAL A 8 44.25 58.73 10.12
C VAL A 8 43.02 58.13 9.50
N TRP A 9 43.13 57.45 8.35
CA TRP A 9 42.09 56.68 7.76
C TRP A 9 42.08 55.25 8.35
N ILE A 10 41.02 54.88 9.10
CA ILE A 10 40.79 53.52 9.57
C ILE A 10 40.00 52.79 8.49
N HIS A 11 40.61 51.80 7.85
CA HIS A 11 39.91 50.86 6.93
C HIS A 11 39.19 49.80 7.77
N CYS A 12 37.86 49.87 7.84
CA CYS A 12 37.04 48.77 8.35
C CYS A 12 36.93 47.71 7.26
N LEU A 13 37.63 46.61 7.42
CA LEU A 13 37.42 45.36 6.67
C LEU A 13 36.17 44.67 7.24
N GLY A 14 35.05 44.84 6.53
CA GLY A 14 33.83 44.07 6.82
C GLY A 14 33.97 42.64 6.29
N GLY A 15 34.25 41.69 7.17
CA GLY A 15 34.22 40.29 6.87
C GLY A 15 32.75 39.81 6.74
N ALA A 16 32.31 39.50 5.51
CA ALA A 16 31.06 38.83 5.26
C ALA A 16 31.20 37.33 5.66
N LEU A 17 30.63 36.93 6.78
CA LEU A 17 30.41 35.52 7.13
C LEU A 17 29.33 34.94 6.22
N LEU A 18 29.74 34.21 5.20
CA LEU A 18 28.87 33.34 4.42
C LEU A 18 28.49 32.13 5.32
N ALA A 19 27.28 32.16 5.91
CA ALA A 19 26.69 31.00 6.55
C ALA A 19 26.33 29.98 5.48
N LEU A 20 27.16 28.93 5.35
CA LEU A 20 26.87 27.76 4.53
C LEU A 20 25.77 26.97 5.27
N ALA A 21 24.50 27.17 4.89
CA ALA A 21 23.41 26.31 5.33
C ALA A 21 23.62 24.93 4.72
N ALA A 22 24.09 23.98 5.51
CA ALA A 22 24.11 22.57 5.12
C ALA A 22 22.64 22.11 4.98
N LEU A 23 22.19 21.98 3.71
CA LEU A 23 20.98 21.28 3.37
C LEU A 23 21.21 19.79 3.70
N LEU A 24 20.75 19.35 4.87
CA LEU A 24 20.61 17.93 5.15
C LEU A 24 19.61 17.37 4.13
N PRO A 25 19.92 16.28 3.42
CA PRO A 25 18.95 15.64 2.57
C PRO A 25 17.83 15.14 3.47
N GLY A 26 16.70 15.83 3.46
CA GLY A 26 15.47 15.30 4.07
C GLY A 26 15.08 14.03 3.32
N VAL A 27 14.87 12.93 4.03
CA VAL A 27 14.30 11.72 3.46
C VAL A 27 12.93 12.11 2.89
N VAL A 28 12.84 12.20 1.57
CA VAL A 28 11.58 12.42 0.88
C VAL A 28 10.89 11.06 0.81
N TRP A 29 10.01 10.80 1.75
CA TRP A 29 9.11 9.64 1.66
C TRP A 29 8.30 9.76 0.38
N ALA A 30 8.24 8.68 -0.41
CA ALA A 30 7.45 8.68 -1.63
C ALA A 30 5.99 9.03 -1.29
N THR A 31 5.43 9.87 -2.09
CA THR A 31 4.00 10.17 -1.99
C THR A 31 3.24 8.94 -2.49
N ALA A 32 2.22 8.49 -1.74
CA ALA A 32 1.29 7.48 -2.23
C ALA A 32 0.95 7.74 -3.69
N GLU A 33 1.10 6.73 -4.53
CA GLU A 33 0.88 6.88 -5.96
C GLU A 33 -0.60 7.20 -6.22
N THR A 34 -0.82 8.21 -7.03
CA THR A 34 -2.16 8.67 -7.41
C THR A 34 -2.28 8.68 -8.91
N PHE A 35 -3.30 8.01 -9.42
CA PHE A 35 -3.52 7.82 -10.85
C PHE A 35 -4.84 8.44 -11.27
N VAL A 36 -4.87 9.04 -12.47
CA VAL A 36 -6.10 9.43 -13.17
C VAL A 36 -6.67 8.18 -13.84
N LEU A 37 -7.97 7.92 -13.66
CA LEU A 37 -8.64 6.79 -14.26
C LEU A 37 -9.52 7.22 -15.43
N ALA A 38 -9.21 6.73 -16.63
CA ALA A 38 -10.21 6.70 -17.71
C ALA A 38 -11.28 5.62 -17.38
N PRO A 39 -12.47 5.68 -17.98
CA PRO A 39 -13.57 4.75 -17.63
C PRO A 39 -13.21 3.27 -17.72
N ASP A 40 -12.38 2.89 -18.67
CA ASP A 40 -11.94 1.52 -18.98
C ASP A 40 -10.57 1.15 -18.39
N THR A 41 -9.91 2.06 -17.66
CA THR A 41 -8.62 1.78 -17.03
C THR A 41 -8.76 0.66 -16.00
N GLN A 42 -8.03 -0.45 -16.21
CA GLN A 42 -8.01 -1.59 -15.29
C GLN A 42 -6.63 -1.86 -14.70
N LEU A 43 -5.57 -1.24 -15.25
CA LEU A 43 -4.23 -1.29 -14.71
C LEU A 43 -3.71 0.14 -14.48
N VAL A 44 -2.95 0.31 -13.40
CA VAL A 44 -2.26 1.56 -13.07
C VAL A 44 -0.82 1.30 -12.67
N GLY A 45 0.03 2.31 -12.80
CA GLY A 45 1.45 2.23 -12.42
C GLY A 45 2.32 1.44 -13.38
N GLU A 46 3.59 1.30 -13.01
CA GLU A 46 4.61 0.59 -13.79
C GLU A 46 5.52 -0.20 -12.85
N THR A 47 5.96 -1.38 -13.28
CA THR A 47 6.99 -2.14 -12.57
C THR A 47 8.36 -1.56 -12.94
N THR A 48 9.13 -1.16 -11.95
CA THR A 48 10.47 -0.57 -12.11
C THR A 48 11.52 -1.30 -11.29
N THR A 49 12.77 -0.86 -11.35
CA THR A 49 13.85 -1.37 -10.51
C THR A 49 14.67 -0.22 -9.93
N VAL A 50 15.21 -0.43 -8.74
CA VAL A 50 16.18 0.47 -8.11
C VAL A 50 17.40 -0.32 -7.65
N ALA A 51 18.57 0.34 -7.57
CA ALA A 51 19.74 -0.24 -6.94
C ALA A 51 19.67 0.03 -5.44
N ALA A 52 19.81 -1.01 -4.61
CA ALA A 52 19.91 -0.86 -3.16
C ALA A 52 21.21 -0.15 -2.77
N SER A 53 21.17 0.68 -1.73
CA SER A 53 22.36 1.26 -1.10
C SER A 53 22.83 0.38 0.05
N HIS A 54 24.08 0.55 0.47
CA HIS A 54 24.72 -0.27 1.50
C HIS A 54 23.94 -0.35 2.82
N ASP A 55 23.31 0.75 3.22
CA ASP A 55 22.63 0.86 4.54
C ASP A 55 21.11 0.67 4.47
N GLU A 56 20.55 0.34 3.29
CA GLU A 56 19.12 0.16 3.09
C GLU A 56 18.71 -1.31 3.24
N THR A 57 17.60 -1.53 3.94
CA THR A 57 16.88 -2.81 3.94
C THR A 57 15.83 -2.83 2.82
N LEU A 58 15.33 -4.03 2.43
CA LEU A 58 14.17 -4.11 1.53
C LEU A 58 12.95 -3.39 2.10
N THR A 59 12.78 -3.37 3.42
CA THR A 59 11.67 -2.68 4.07
C THR A 59 11.78 -1.15 4.00
N ASP A 60 13.00 -0.61 4.02
CA ASP A 60 13.24 0.82 3.80
C ASP A 60 12.91 1.20 2.35
N ILE A 61 13.42 0.42 1.39
CA ILE A 61 13.12 0.60 -0.05
C ILE A 61 11.61 0.50 -0.29
N ALA A 62 10.94 -0.51 0.27
CA ALA A 62 9.50 -0.67 0.16
C ALA A 62 8.76 0.59 0.63
N ARG A 63 9.04 1.07 1.84
CA ARG A 63 8.40 2.25 2.42
C ARG A 63 8.64 3.51 1.59
N ILE A 64 9.87 3.73 1.11
CA ILE A 64 10.23 4.85 0.24
C ILE A 64 9.41 4.82 -1.06
N HIS A 65 9.09 3.64 -1.58
CA HIS A 65 8.36 3.47 -2.83
C HIS A 65 6.87 3.11 -2.66
N GLY A 66 6.28 3.36 -1.48
CA GLY A 66 4.85 3.13 -1.23
C GLY A 66 4.43 1.66 -1.36
N LEU A 67 5.32 0.74 -0.98
CA LEU A 67 5.13 -0.71 -0.96
C LEU A 67 5.11 -1.23 0.48
N GLY A 68 4.46 -2.37 0.69
CA GLY A 68 4.48 -3.09 1.95
C GLY A 68 5.54 -4.21 1.97
N TYR A 69 5.69 -4.82 3.14
CA TYR A 69 6.66 -5.89 3.38
C TYR A 69 6.48 -7.08 2.42
N GLU A 70 5.28 -7.66 2.35
CA GLU A 70 5.03 -8.84 1.52
C GLU A 70 5.18 -8.52 0.03
N GLU A 71 4.74 -7.34 -0.43
CA GLU A 71 4.84 -6.93 -1.82
C GLU A 71 6.30 -6.92 -2.30
N ILE A 72 7.20 -6.29 -1.53
CA ILE A 72 8.61 -6.19 -1.92
C ILE A 72 9.33 -7.54 -1.81
N VAL A 73 8.97 -8.37 -0.82
CA VAL A 73 9.57 -9.70 -0.61
C VAL A 73 9.15 -10.67 -1.70
N TRP A 74 7.86 -10.72 -2.06
CA TRP A 74 7.37 -11.58 -3.13
C TRP A 74 7.97 -11.23 -4.49
N ALA A 75 8.15 -9.95 -4.78
CA ALA A 75 8.78 -9.50 -6.02
C ALA A 75 10.29 -9.79 -6.07
N ASN A 76 10.94 -9.97 -4.91
CA ASN A 76 12.40 -10.13 -4.79
C ASN A 76 12.80 -11.37 -3.95
N PRO A 77 12.36 -12.59 -4.29
CA PRO A 77 12.52 -13.77 -3.43
C PRO A 77 13.98 -14.24 -3.25
N LYS A 78 14.93 -13.67 -3.98
CA LYS A 78 16.36 -13.99 -3.92
C LYS A 78 17.19 -12.90 -3.26
N VAL A 79 16.58 -11.81 -2.84
CA VAL A 79 17.25 -10.67 -2.20
C VAL A 79 17.08 -10.82 -0.69
N ASP A 80 18.17 -10.65 0.07
CA ASP A 80 18.11 -10.64 1.53
C ASP A 80 17.30 -9.41 2.01
N ILE A 81 16.39 -9.63 2.95
CA ILE A 81 15.46 -8.58 3.40
C ILE A 81 16.20 -7.49 4.20
N TRP A 82 17.19 -7.89 4.98
CA TRP A 82 17.91 -7.01 5.90
C TRP A 82 19.22 -6.47 5.35
N LEU A 83 19.82 -7.22 4.41
CA LEU A 83 21.12 -6.91 3.81
C LEU A 83 21.06 -7.18 2.29
N PRO A 84 20.31 -6.39 1.51
CA PRO A 84 20.22 -6.58 0.06
C PRO A 84 21.59 -6.52 -0.63
N GLY A 85 22.51 -5.74 -0.09
CA GLY A 85 23.83 -5.49 -0.66
C GLY A 85 23.85 -4.31 -1.64
N ASP A 86 24.95 -3.56 -1.60
CA ASP A 86 25.13 -2.36 -2.43
C ASP A 86 25.04 -2.70 -3.93
N GLY A 87 24.28 -1.92 -4.68
CA GLY A 87 24.06 -2.09 -6.12
C GLY A 87 23.11 -3.23 -6.51
N THR A 88 22.58 -4.02 -5.56
CA THR A 88 21.60 -5.05 -5.86
C THR A 88 20.35 -4.46 -6.50
N GLN A 89 19.95 -5.00 -7.67
CA GLN A 89 18.74 -4.57 -8.37
C GLN A 89 17.51 -5.11 -7.67
N VAL A 90 16.70 -4.22 -7.11
CA VAL A 90 15.44 -4.52 -6.42
C VAL A 90 14.28 -4.16 -7.32
N ILE A 91 13.41 -5.13 -7.58
CA ILE A 91 12.18 -4.94 -8.35
C ILE A 91 11.15 -4.22 -7.47
N LEU A 92 10.56 -3.15 -7.99
CA LEU A 92 9.46 -2.43 -7.38
C LEU A 92 8.16 -2.82 -8.09
N PRO A 93 7.27 -3.63 -7.46
CA PRO A 93 6.01 -4.06 -8.06
C PRO A 93 4.94 -2.96 -7.95
N THR A 94 5.21 -1.79 -8.52
CA THR A 94 4.33 -0.60 -8.47
C THR A 94 3.33 -0.54 -9.63
N ARG A 95 3.10 -1.65 -10.32
CA ARG A 95 2.03 -1.83 -11.30
C ARG A 95 0.94 -2.72 -10.73
N PHE A 96 -0.33 -2.26 -10.79
CA PHE A 96 -1.45 -2.94 -10.15
C PHE A 96 -2.60 -3.16 -11.13
N VAL A 97 -3.18 -4.35 -11.13
CA VAL A 97 -4.54 -4.58 -11.65
C VAL A 97 -5.52 -4.09 -10.59
N LEU A 98 -6.42 -3.19 -10.96
CA LEU A 98 -7.40 -2.65 -10.01
C LEU A 98 -8.40 -3.73 -9.56
N PRO A 99 -8.80 -3.75 -8.27
CA PRO A 99 -9.78 -4.71 -7.76
C PRO A 99 -11.09 -4.71 -8.55
N GLY A 100 -11.65 -5.91 -8.76
CA GLY A 100 -12.89 -6.15 -9.50
C GLY A 100 -14.15 -5.77 -8.73
N THR A 101 -14.27 -4.50 -8.32
CA THR A 101 -15.41 -4.00 -7.53
C THR A 101 -15.77 -2.56 -7.92
N THR A 102 -16.81 -2.03 -7.29
CA THR A 102 -17.23 -0.62 -7.46
C THR A 102 -16.10 0.32 -7.05
N ARG A 103 -15.79 1.28 -7.92
CA ARG A 103 -14.76 2.30 -7.71
C ARG A 103 -15.31 3.49 -6.94
N ASP A 104 -15.57 3.29 -5.65
CA ASP A 104 -16.16 4.29 -4.78
C ASP A 104 -15.61 4.19 -3.36
N GLY A 105 -15.20 5.34 -2.80
CA GLY A 105 -14.64 5.43 -1.46
C GLY A 105 -13.38 4.57 -1.28
N ILE A 106 -13.34 3.74 -0.26
CA ILE A 106 -12.20 2.90 0.08
C ILE A 106 -12.47 1.45 -0.35
N VAL A 107 -11.53 0.86 -1.06
CA VAL A 107 -11.50 -0.58 -1.36
C VAL A 107 -10.23 -1.16 -0.75
N VAL A 108 -10.38 -2.19 0.06
CA VAL A 108 -9.27 -2.94 0.67
C VAL A 108 -9.27 -4.33 0.08
N ASN A 109 -8.18 -4.73 -0.56
CA ASN A 109 -7.96 -6.11 -0.97
C ASN A 109 -6.92 -6.73 -0.02
N ILE A 110 -7.40 -7.60 0.86
CA ILE A 110 -6.55 -8.20 1.90
C ILE A 110 -5.52 -9.17 1.32
N ALA A 111 -5.81 -9.82 0.18
CA ALA A 111 -4.89 -10.76 -0.46
C ALA A 111 -3.60 -10.11 -0.98
N GLU A 112 -3.63 -8.82 -1.29
CA GLU A 112 -2.49 -8.05 -1.79
C GLU A 112 -1.94 -7.04 -0.76
N TYR A 113 -2.50 -7.01 0.45
CA TYR A 113 -2.14 -6.06 1.52
C TYR A 113 -2.21 -4.60 1.07
N ARG A 114 -3.28 -4.24 0.30
CA ARG A 114 -3.38 -2.92 -0.31
C ARG A 114 -4.75 -2.29 -0.16
N LEU A 115 -4.75 -0.98 0.05
CA LEU A 115 -5.92 -0.10 0.10
C LEU A 115 -5.92 0.79 -1.12
N TYR A 116 -7.08 0.96 -1.74
CA TYR A 116 -7.36 1.86 -2.85
C TYR A 116 -8.40 2.88 -2.41
N HIS A 117 -8.11 4.18 -2.57
CA HIS A 117 -9.05 5.25 -2.34
C HIS A 117 -9.47 5.85 -3.68
N TYR A 118 -10.74 5.64 -4.04
CA TYR A 118 -11.36 6.17 -5.25
C TYR A 118 -12.10 7.47 -4.94
N TYR A 119 -11.83 8.52 -5.69
CA TYR A 119 -12.44 9.82 -5.50
C TYR A 119 -12.47 10.64 -6.79
N LYS A 120 -13.27 11.71 -6.83
CA LYS A 120 -13.29 12.64 -7.95
C LYS A 120 -12.49 13.88 -7.60
N ARG A 121 -11.66 14.34 -8.53
CA ARG A 121 -10.96 15.62 -8.47
C ARG A 121 -11.06 16.29 -9.85
N ASP A 122 -11.57 17.53 -9.89
CA ASP A 122 -11.76 18.31 -11.12
C ASP A 122 -12.55 17.56 -12.21
N GLY A 123 -13.57 16.80 -11.78
CA GLY A 123 -14.40 15.98 -12.65
C GLY A 123 -13.79 14.65 -13.10
N GLN A 124 -12.52 14.40 -12.83
CA GLN A 124 -11.82 13.18 -13.17
C GLN A 124 -11.91 12.15 -12.02
N MET A 125 -12.05 10.87 -12.37
CA MET A 125 -11.91 9.78 -11.40
C MET A 125 -10.44 9.57 -11.11
N MET A 126 -10.11 9.51 -9.82
CA MET A 126 -8.76 9.28 -9.30
C MET A 126 -8.73 8.02 -8.46
N VAL A 127 -7.57 7.38 -8.37
CA VAL A 127 -7.27 6.38 -7.37
C VAL A 127 -5.92 6.67 -6.74
N SER A 128 -5.89 6.69 -5.40
CA SER A 128 -4.65 6.63 -4.62
C SER A 128 -4.54 5.27 -3.98
N THR A 129 -3.35 4.68 -3.94
CA THR A 129 -3.15 3.35 -3.38
C THR A 129 -2.07 3.34 -2.30
N PHE A 130 -2.26 2.48 -1.29
CA PHE A 130 -1.46 2.45 -0.07
C PHE A 130 -1.25 1.01 0.40
N PRO A 131 -0.04 0.63 0.82
CA PRO A 131 0.19 -0.63 1.49
C PRO A 131 -0.45 -0.63 2.89
N ILE A 132 -0.93 -1.79 3.32
CA ILE A 132 -1.58 -1.95 4.61
C ILE A 132 -1.16 -3.25 5.29
N SER A 133 -1.27 -3.29 6.62
CA SER A 133 -1.31 -4.56 7.36
C SER A 133 -2.75 -4.93 7.69
N ILE A 134 -2.98 -6.23 7.79
CA ILE A 134 -4.28 -6.83 8.07
C ILE A 134 -4.23 -7.72 9.31
N GLY A 135 -5.39 -8.21 9.72
CA GLY A 135 -5.54 -9.14 10.84
C GLY A 135 -4.81 -10.45 10.60
N ARG A 136 -4.15 -10.96 11.63
CA ARG A 136 -3.58 -12.30 11.64
C ARG A 136 -4.69 -13.37 11.72
N MET A 137 -4.33 -14.64 11.54
CA MET A 137 -5.29 -15.77 11.41
C MET A 137 -6.41 -15.79 12.45
N ASP A 138 -6.08 -15.62 13.74
CA ASP A 138 -7.05 -15.66 14.84
C ASP A 138 -7.90 -14.38 14.96
N TRP A 139 -7.55 -13.34 14.20
CA TRP A 139 -8.13 -12.00 14.24
C TRP A 139 -8.38 -11.46 12.83
N ALA A 140 -9.11 -12.22 12.03
CA ALA A 140 -9.33 -11.91 10.61
C ALA A 140 -9.92 -10.51 10.39
N THR A 141 -9.43 -9.82 9.37
CA THR A 141 -10.05 -8.57 8.89
C THR A 141 -11.39 -8.90 8.22
N PRO A 142 -12.52 -8.27 8.62
CA PRO A 142 -13.85 -8.69 8.19
C PRO A 142 -14.13 -8.30 6.74
N ILE A 143 -14.31 -9.29 5.87
CA ILE A 143 -14.75 -9.09 4.48
C ILE A 143 -16.19 -8.56 4.49
N GLY A 144 -16.49 -7.59 3.62
CA GLY A 144 -17.82 -7.03 3.49
C GLY A 144 -17.84 -5.58 3.05
N ARG A 145 -19.04 -4.97 3.15
CA ARG A 145 -19.25 -3.56 2.85
C ARG A 145 -19.58 -2.81 4.13
N TRP A 146 -18.78 -1.82 4.42
CA TRP A 146 -18.80 -1.01 5.61
C TRP A 146 -18.81 0.47 5.26
N ALA A 147 -18.82 1.34 6.27
CA ALA A 147 -18.66 2.77 6.10
C ALA A 147 -17.79 3.35 7.22
N VAL A 148 -17.15 4.49 6.97
CA VAL A 148 -16.48 5.26 8.01
C VAL A 148 -17.52 5.96 8.87
N THR A 149 -17.57 5.65 10.17
CA THR A 149 -18.56 6.21 11.12
C THR A 149 -18.01 7.36 11.96
N ALA A 150 -16.70 7.40 12.17
CA ALA A 150 -16.05 8.47 12.91
C ALA A 150 -14.58 8.62 12.49
N LYS A 151 -14.04 9.81 12.70
CA LYS A 151 -12.64 10.16 12.46
C LYS A 151 -12.04 10.72 13.73
N GLN A 152 -10.84 10.30 14.08
CA GLN A 152 -10.17 10.75 15.27
C GLN A 152 -8.69 11.07 14.99
N LYS A 153 -8.29 12.30 15.31
CA LYS A 153 -6.89 12.70 15.38
C LYS A 153 -6.42 12.49 16.83
N ASP A 154 -5.17 12.06 16.99
CA ASP A 154 -4.55 11.76 18.27
C ASP A 154 -5.45 10.88 19.18
N PRO A 155 -5.84 9.66 18.69
CA PRO A 155 -6.74 8.78 19.41
C PRO A 155 -6.09 8.23 20.68
N ALA A 156 -6.85 8.13 21.77
CA ALA A 156 -6.50 7.19 22.83
C ALA A 156 -6.89 5.78 22.41
N TRP A 157 -6.05 4.79 22.70
CA TRP A 157 -6.34 3.39 22.43
C TRP A 157 -6.91 2.71 23.68
N TYR A 158 -8.02 2.01 23.49
CA TYR A 158 -8.69 1.20 24.51
C TYR A 158 -8.56 -0.28 24.10
N PRO A 159 -7.45 -0.96 24.49
CA PRO A 159 -7.25 -2.35 24.10
C PRO A 159 -8.38 -3.24 24.63
N PRO A 160 -9.01 -4.07 23.81
CA PRO A 160 -9.96 -5.09 24.25
C PRO A 160 -9.37 -5.99 25.33
N GLU A 161 -10.26 -6.58 26.17
CA GLU A 161 -9.81 -7.50 27.23
C GLU A 161 -9.00 -8.67 26.67
N SER A 162 -9.42 -9.23 25.53
CA SER A 162 -8.74 -10.32 24.82
C SER A 162 -7.27 -9.96 24.50
N ILE A 163 -7.03 -8.73 23.97
CA ILE A 163 -5.67 -8.27 23.69
C ILE A 163 -4.84 -8.07 24.96
N ARG A 164 -5.47 -7.59 26.04
CA ARG A 164 -4.80 -7.43 27.33
C ARG A 164 -4.41 -8.76 27.93
N GLN A 165 -5.29 -9.75 27.83
CA GLN A 165 -5.04 -11.11 28.29
C GLN A 165 -3.92 -11.77 27.49
N GLU A 166 -3.96 -11.71 26.16
CA GLU A 166 -2.90 -12.21 25.29
C GLU A 166 -1.55 -11.56 25.61
N HIS A 167 -1.54 -10.26 25.91
CA HIS A 167 -0.31 -9.55 26.27
C HIS A 167 0.34 -10.09 27.56
N LEU A 168 -0.49 -10.53 28.51
CA LEU A 168 -0.02 -11.19 29.74
C LEU A 168 0.49 -12.61 29.45
N GLU A 169 -0.27 -13.39 28.66
CA GLU A 169 0.07 -14.77 28.29
C GLU A 169 1.39 -14.86 27.50
N ASP A 170 1.66 -13.87 26.64
CA ASP A 170 2.92 -13.73 25.90
C ASP A 170 4.09 -13.23 26.76
N GLY A 171 3.91 -13.03 28.07
CA GLY A 171 4.95 -12.52 28.97
C GLY A 171 5.37 -11.07 28.72
N ARG A 172 4.58 -10.31 27.94
CA ARG A 172 4.83 -8.88 27.64
C ARG A 172 4.44 -7.93 28.79
N GLY A 173 3.92 -8.48 29.89
CA GLY A 173 3.54 -7.75 31.09
C GLY A 173 2.14 -7.13 31.02
N PHE A 174 1.85 -6.23 31.95
CA PHE A 174 0.53 -5.59 32.05
C PHE A 174 0.35 -4.54 30.95
N LEU A 175 -0.74 -4.67 30.18
CA LEU A 175 -1.18 -3.66 29.24
C LEU A 175 -2.30 -2.80 29.87
N ALA A 176 -2.10 -1.48 29.93
CA ALA A 176 -3.06 -0.54 30.50
C ALA A 176 -4.42 -0.58 29.77
N LYS A 177 -5.51 -0.34 30.53
CA LYS A 177 -6.87 -0.23 29.96
C LYS A 177 -7.01 0.92 28.95
N VAL A 178 -6.15 1.93 29.07
CA VAL A 178 -6.11 3.09 28.17
C VAL A 178 -4.65 3.41 27.89
N VAL A 179 -4.30 3.47 26.61
CA VAL A 179 -3.02 4.03 26.14
C VAL A 179 -3.34 5.41 25.56
N PRO A 180 -2.83 6.50 26.17
CA PRO A 180 -3.11 7.86 25.71
C PRO A 180 -2.54 8.11 24.32
N ALA A 181 -2.97 9.18 23.68
CA ALA A 181 -2.33 9.69 22.46
C ALA A 181 -0.84 9.96 22.72
N GLY A 182 0.01 9.66 21.74
CA GLY A 182 1.45 9.86 21.84
C GLY A 182 2.25 8.85 21.04
N PRO A 183 3.59 8.93 21.11
CA PRO A 183 4.49 8.09 20.28
C PRO A 183 4.39 6.60 20.60
N ASP A 184 3.96 6.23 21.79
CA ASP A 184 3.81 4.83 22.21
C ASP A 184 2.44 4.23 21.85
N ASN A 185 1.53 5.06 21.29
CA ASN A 185 0.20 4.58 20.93
C ASN A 185 0.24 3.78 19.62
N PRO A 186 -0.18 2.49 19.62
CA PRO A 186 -0.13 1.65 18.43
C PRO A 186 -1.11 2.07 17.32
N LEU A 187 -2.09 2.94 17.59
CA LEU A 187 -2.97 3.50 16.58
C LEU A 187 -2.33 4.64 15.77
N GLY A 188 -1.19 5.18 16.22
CA GLY A 188 -0.60 6.36 15.62
C GLY A 188 -1.44 7.62 15.84
N GLN A 189 -1.30 8.59 14.95
CA GLN A 189 -1.94 9.92 15.09
C GLN A 189 -3.35 10.01 14.49
N TYR A 190 -3.76 9.06 13.64
CA TYR A 190 -5.04 9.13 12.93
C TYR A 190 -5.73 7.77 12.94
N ALA A 191 -7.04 7.78 13.17
CA ALA A 191 -7.89 6.60 13.10
C ALA A 191 -9.23 6.93 12.44
N LEU A 192 -9.69 6.05 11.55
CA LEU A 192 -10.99 6.01 10.93
C LEU A 192 -11.76 4.81 11.49
N ARG A 193 -12.88 5.05 12.18
CA ARG A 193 -13.73 3.99 12.74
C ARG A 193 -14.65 3.46 11.65
N LEU A 194 -14.73 2.13 11.52
CA LEU A 194 -15.65 1.46 10.61
C LEU A 194 -17.01 1.18 11.25
N SER A 195 -18.03 0.97 10.44
CA SER A 195 -19.39 0.59 10.90
C SER A 195 -19.44 -0.83 11.46
N VAL A 196 -18.47 -1.68 11.14
CA VAL A 196 -18.25 -2.94 11.84
C VAL A 196 -17.60 -2.66 13.19
N ASN A 197 -18.20 -3.18 14.26
CA ASN A 197 -17.79 -2.84 15.62
C ASN A 197 -16.36 -3.32 15.95
N GLY A 198 -15.56 -2.42 16.51
CA GLY A 198 -14.20 -2.72 16.95
C GLY A 198 -13.12 -2.57 15.89
N TYR A 199 -13.45 -2.29 14.63
CA TYR A 199 -12.47 -2.20 13.54
C TYR A 199 -12.17 -0.76 13.11
N LEU A 200 -10.89 -0.54 12.82
CA LEU A 200 -10.33 0.76 12.46
C LEU A 200 -9.42 0.64 11.22
N ILE A 201 -9.32 1.74 10.47
CA ILE A 201 -8.17 2.03 9.60
C ILE A 201 -7.36 3.07 10.34
N HIS A 202 -6.09 2.80 10.65
CA HIS A 202 -5.28 3.65 11.53
C HIS A 202 -3.80 3.65 11.17
N GLY A 203 -3.06 4.59 11.70
CA GLY A 203 -1.60 4.65 11.62
C GLY A 203 -0.90 3.61 12.47
N THR A 204 0.38 3.85 12.76
CA THR A 204 1.16 2.95 13.63
C THR A 204 2.34 3.69 14.24
N ASN A 205 2.81 3.21 15.40
CA ASN A 205 4.12 3.52 15.95
C ASN A 205 5.20 2.49 15.56
N LYS A 206 4.84 1.45 14.78
CA LYS A 206 5.75 0.39 14.31
C LYS A 206 5.62 0.20 12.80
N PRO A 207 6.18 1.12 11.99
CA PRO A 207 5.98 1.14 10.53
C PRO A 207 6.60 -0.06 9.80
N VAL A 208 7.68 -0.66 10.31
CA VAL A 208 8.36 -1.82 9.70
C VAL A 208 7.40 -3.00 9.43
N GLY A 209 6.32 -3.14 10.22
CA GLY A 209 5.35 -4.21 10.03
C GLY A 209 4.22 -3.89 9.05
N VAL A 210 4.26 -2.78 8.29
CA VAL A 210 3.24 -2.48 7.28
C VAL A 210 3.43 -3.38 6.06
N GLY A 211 2.34 -3.95 5.57
CA GLY A 211 2.34 -4.95 4.49
C GLY A 211 2.37 -6.40 4.99
N MET A 212 2.03 -6.66 6.24
CA MET A 212 2.05 -8.00 6.84
C MET A 212 0.69 -8.35 7.48
N GLN A 213 0.44 -9.65 7.67
CA GLN A 213 -0.71 -10.20 8.40
C GLN A 213 -0.40 -10.29 9.91
N VAL A 214 -0.42 -9.16 10.64
CA VAL A 214 0.10 -9.06 12.01
C VAL A 214 -0.79 -8.29 12.99
N THR A 215 -1.96 -7.80 12.57
CA THR A 215 -2.83 -7.01 13.45
C THR A 215 -3.87 -7.88 14.16
N HIS A 216 -4.64 -7.27 15.05
CA HIS A 216 -5.83 -7.88 15.68
C HIS A 216 -7.10 -7.52 14.88
N GLY A 217 -7.03 -7.62 13.54
CA GLY A 217 -8.14 -7.38 12.64
C GLY A 217 -8.23 -5.98 12.04
N CYS A 218 -7.70 -4.95 12.71
CA CYS A 218 -7.67 -3.60 12.19
C CYS A 218 -6.72 -3.45 11.00
N ILE A 219 -6.99 -2.45 10.16
CA ILE A 219 -6.17 -2.12 8.99
C ILE A 219 -5.16 -1.06 9.40
N ARG A 220 -3.88 -1.42 9.33
CA ARG A 220 -2.76 -0.55 9.72
C ARG A 220 -2.09 0.02 8.48
N MET A 221 -1.77 1.32 8.51
CA MET A 221 -1.10 2.07 7.45
C MET A 221 0.21 2.69 7.94
N TYR A 222 1.09 3.05 7.04
CA TYR A 222 2.21 3.93 7.38
C TYR A 222 1.70 5.26 7.96
N PRO A 223 2.43 5.88 8.92
CA PRO A 223 2.03 7.15 9.51
C PRO A 223 1.80 8.26 8.48
N GLU A 224 2.68 8.38 7.51
CA GLU A 224 2.60 9.35 6.41
C GLU A 224 1.42 9.10 5.47
N ASP A 225 1.03 7.83 5.27
CA ASP A 225 -0.06 7.45 4.39
C ASP A 225 -1.42 7.75 5.02
N ILE A 226 -1.62 7.38 6.29
CA ILE A 226 -2.88 7.71 6.98
C ILE A 226 -3.02 9.22 7.20
N GLU A 227 -1.92 9.95 7.45
CA GLU A 227 -1.93 11.41 7.56
C GLU A 227 -2.44 12.06 6.27
N ARG A 228 -2.04 11.52 5.12
CA ARG A 228 -2.46 11.99 3.79
C ARG A 228 -3.89 11.57 3.44
N LEU A 229 -4.27 10.34 3.78
CA LEU A 229 -5.61 9.80 3.51
C LEU A 229 -6.67 10.46 4.39
N PHE A 230 -6.40 10.64 5.68
CA PHE A 230 -7.36 11.07 6.69
C PHE A 230 -8.15 12.34 6.32
N PRO A 231 -7.56 13.46 5.85
CA PRO A 231 -8.33 14.65 5.49
C PRO A 231 -9.27 14.43 4.30
N GLN A 232 -8.98 13.47 3.43
CA GLN A 232 -9.73 13.21 2.21
C GLN A 232 -10.96 12.31 2.43
N ILE A 233 -11.09 11.68 3.60
CA ILE A 233 -12.17 10.72 3.89
C ILE A 233 -13.25 11.39 4.75
N PRO A 234 -14.43 11.72 4.21
CA PRO A 234 -15.57 12.15 5.00
C PRO A 234 -16.18 10.98 5.80
N VAL A 235 -16.93 11.30 6.86
CA VAL A 235 -17.81 10.34 7.52
C VAL A 235 -18.86 9.86 6.49
N ASN A 236 -19.26 8.60 6.59
CA ASN A 236 -20.10 7.85 5.65
C ASN A 236 -19.41 7.47 4.33
N THR A 237 -18.09 7.68 4.17
CA THR A 237 -17.36 7.09 3.03
C THR A 237 -17.55 5.58 3.03
N PRO A 238 -17.99 4.97 1.91
CA PRO A 238 -18.09 3.52 1.78
C PRO A 238 -16.72 2.86 1.85
N VAL A 239 -16.67 1.69 2.50
CA VAL A 239 -15.48 0.86 2.63
C VAL A 239 -15.82 -0.57 2.22
N THR A 240 -15.23 -1.04 1.13
CA THR A 240 -15.35 -2.43 0.68
C THR A 240 -14.08 -3.17 1.07
N ILE A 241 -14.21 -4.24 1.85
CA ILE A 241 -13.09 -5.15 2.19
C ILE A 241 -13.35 -6.47 1.48
N MET A 242 -12.39 -6.90 0.69
CA MET A 242 -12.47 -8.09 -0.14
C MET A 242 -11.18 -8.90 -0.10
N ASN A 243 -11.26 -10.16 -0.54
CA ASN A 243 -10.13 -11.07 -0.71
C ASN A 243 -10.11 -11.55 -2.16
N GLN A 244 -9.26 -10.94 -2.99
CA GLN A 244 -9.13 -11.23 -4.41
C GLN A 244 -7.66 -11.47 -4.77
N PRO A 245 -7.14 -12.69 -4.57
CA PRO A 245 -5.74 -13.02 -4.87
C PRO A 245 -5.44 -13.12 -6.37
N TYR A 246 -6.45 -13.31 -7.22
CA TYR A 246 -6.33 -13.41 -8.66
C TYR A 246 -7.06 -12.24 -9.32
N LYS A 247 -6.33 -11.37 -9.99
CA LYS A 247 -6.90 -10.19 -10.65
C LYS A 247 -6.55 -10.20 -12.13
N PHE A 248 -7.55 -10.28 -12.99
CA PHE A 248 -7.40 -10.04 -14.42
C PHE A 248 -7.78 -8.61 -14.76
N GLY A 249 -7.05 -8.01 -15.71
CA GLY A 249 -7.33 -6.66 -16.16
C GLY A 249 -6.84 -6.39 -17.59
N TRP A 250 -7.56 -5.51 -18.27
CA TRP A 250 -7.23 -5.09 -19.62
C TRP A 250 -6.36 -3.84 -19.64
N SER A 251 -5.32 -3.86 -20.51
CA SER A 251 -4.56 -2.67 -20.88
C SER A 251 -4.45 -2.63 -22.41
N GLY A 252 -5.15 -1.67 -23.02
CA GLY A 252 -5.33 -1.70 -24.48
C GLY A 252 -5.96 -3.01 -24.92
N ASN A 253 -5.32 -3.75 -25.83
CA ASN A 253 -5.80 -5.06 -26.30
C ASN A 253 -5.20 -6.25 -25.53
N ASP A 254 -4.35 -6.02 -24.56
CA ASP A 254 -3.68 -7.06 -23.80
C ASP A 254 -4.40 -7.36 -22.48
N LEU A 255 -4.53 -8.65 -22.18
CA LEU A 255 -5.07 -9.15 -20.90
C LEU A 255 -3.90 -9.49 -19.98
N TYR A 256 -3.94 -8.94 -18.78
CA TYR A 256 -2.96 -9.17 -17.72
C TYR A 256 -3.57 -9.96 -16.57
N LEU A 257 -2.74 -10.74 -15.90
CA LEU A 257 -3.06 -11.44 -14.67
C LEU A 257 -2.04 -11.05 -13.58
N GLU A 258 -2.56 -10.62 -12.44
CA GLU A 258 -1.80 -10.40 -11.20
C GLU A 258 -2.20 -11.48 -10.20
N VAL A 259 -1.21 -12.12 -9.59
CA VAL A 259 -1.41 -13.25 -8.67
C VAL A 259 -0.68 -12.99 -7.36
N HIS A 260 -1.42 -13.11 -6.26
CA HIS A 260 -0.87 -13.08 -4.90
C HIS A 260 -1.03 -14.44 -4.23
N PRO A 261 -0.16 -14.81 -3.28
CA PRO A 261 -0.38 -15.99 -2.44
C PRO A 261 -1.72 -15.87 -1.70
N PRO A 262 -2.55 -16.92 -1.64
CA PRO A 262 -3.69 -16.93 -0.74
C PRO A 262 -3.25 -16.77 0.71
N LEU A 263 -4.03 -16.05 1.52
CA LEU A 263 -3.76 -15.92 2.95
C LEU A 263 -3.68 -17.29 3.61
N GLU A 264 -2.89 -17.41 4.67
CA GLU A 264 -2.65 -18.70 5.34
C GLU A 264 -3.92 -19.36 5.87
N ASP A 265 -4.87 -18.55 6.34
CA ASP A 265 -6.16 -18.96 6.88
C ASP A 265 -7.30 -19.03 5.84
N ASP A 266 -7.03 -18.68 4.58
CA ASP A 266 -8.00 -18.80 3.49
C ASP A 266 -8.01 -20.19 2.88
N HIS A 267 -8.45 -21.17 3.68
CA HIS A 267 -8.60 -22.57 3.23
C HIS A 267 -9.54 -22.69 2.04
N ALA A 268 -10.62 -21.91 1.99
CA ALA A 268 -11.61 -21.96 0.92
C ALA A 268 -10.99 -21.60 -0.46
N THR A 269 -10.14 -20.58 -0.53
CA THR A 269 -9.41 -20.23 -1.76
C THR A 269 -8.31 -21.25 -2.04
N ARG A 270 -7.54 -21.67 -1.02
CA ARG A 270 -6.44 -22.63 -1.17
C ARG A 270 -6.90 -23.99 -1.71
N ASP A 271 -8.04 -24.48 -1.29
CA ASP A 271 -8.61 -25.76 -1.75
C ASP A 271 -9.20 -25.66 -3.17
N ARG A 272 -9.42 -24.45 -3.70
CA ARG A 272 -10.10 -24.19 -4.98
C ARG A 272 -9.35 -23.16 -5.84
N GLU A 273 -8.05 -23.02 -5.71
CA GLU A 273 -7.26 -21.96 -6.35
C GLU A 273 -7.50 -21.84 -7.86
N MET A 274 -7.42 -22.95 -8.59
CA MET A 274 -7.66 -22.95 -10.05
C MET A 274 -9.11 -22.62 -10.40
N THR A 275 -10.07 -22.99 -9.57
CA THR A 275 -11.48 -22.62 -9.76
C THR A 275 -11.64 -21.11 -9.58
N ALA A 276 -11.10 -20.54 -8.48
CA ALA A 276 -11.18 -19.12 -8.20
C ALA A 276 -10.50 -18.27 -9.29
N LEU A 277 -9.33 -18.71 -9.79
CA LEU A 277 -8.65 -18.08 -10.91
C LEU A 277 -9.52 -18.13 -12.19
N THR A 278 -10.09 -19.29 -12.50
CA THR A 278 -10.92 -19.49 -13.70
C THR A 278 -12.21 -18.65 -13.62
N GLU A 279 -12.84 -18.57 -12.45
CA GLU A 279 -14.00 -17.71 -12.23
C GLU A 279 -13.69 -16.25 -12.53
N GLN A 280 -12.53 -15.72 -12.07
CA GLN A 280 -12.09 -14.37 -12.38
C GLN A 280 -11.83 -14.16 -13.88
N TYR A 281 -11.21 -15.14 -14.56
CA TYR A 281 -11.02 -15.09 -15.99
C TYR A 281 -12.36 -14.98 -16.73
N VAL A 282 -13.33 -15.83 -16.40
CA VAL A 282 -14.67 -15.82 -17.01
C VAL A 282 -15.38 -14.49 -16.80
N LEU A 283 -15.28 -13.92 -15.59
CA LEU A 283 -15.88 -12.62 -15.28
C LEU A 283 -15.32 -11.50 -16.17
N VAL A 284 -14.00 -11.42 -16.31
CA VAL A 284 -13.33 -10.32 -17.04
C VAL A 284 -13.46 -10.48 -18.56
N THR A 285 -13.59 -11.72 -19.05
CA THR A 285 -13.69 -12.00 -20.49
C THR A 285 -15.12 -12.16 -20.99
N ARG A 286 -16.12 -12.09 -20.11
CA ARG A 286 -17.54 -12.27 -20.46
C ARG A 286 -18.02 -11.31 -21.54
N GLU A 287 -17.67 -10.03 -21.42
CA GLU A 287 -18.09 -8.99 -22.37
C GLU A 287 -17.03 -8.70 -23.42
N ARG A 288 -15.80 -9.11 -23.16
CA ARG A 288 -14.65 -8.94 -24.05
C ARG A 288 -13.88 -10.25 -24.15
N PRO A 289 -14.23 -11.13 -25.12
CA PRO A 289 -13.55 -12.40 -25.30
C PRO A 289 -12.05 -12.24 -25.55
N ALA A 290 -11.25 -13.15 -24.99
CA ALA A 290 -9.79 -13.15 -25.10
C ALA A 290 -9.27 -14.48 -25.64
N ARG A 291 -8.17 -14.39 -26.40
CA ARG A 291 -7.27 -15.53 -26.61
C ARG A 291 -6.31 -15.56 -25.42
N ILE A 292 -6.40 -16.60 -24.59
CA ILE A 292 -5.55 -16.76 -23.42
C ILE A 292 -4.32 -17.61 -23.74
N ASP A 293 -3.19 -17.24 -23.15
CA ASP A 293 -1.96 -18.01 -23.11
C ASP A 293 -1.88 -18.74 -21.76
N TRP A 294 -2.27 -19.99 -21.73
CA TRP A 294 -2.28 -20.78 -20.51
C TRP A 294 -0.89 -21.03 -19.94
N GLN A 295 0.16 -21.01 -20.77
CA GLN A 295 1.53 -21.11 -20.27
C GLN A 295 1.93 -19.86 -19.46
N ALA A 296 1.55 -18.67 -19.94
CA ALA A 296 1.75 -17.43 -19.20
C ALA A 296 0.89 -17.37 -17.93
N VAL A 297 -0.34 -17.91 -17.94
CA VAL A 297 -1.18 -18.04 -16.73
C VAL A 297 -0.51 -18.94 -15.70
N GLU A 298 0.00 -20.10 -16.11
CA GLU A 298 0.71 -21.03 -15.22
C GLU A 298 1.99 -20.39 -14.63
N GLU A 299 2.71 -19.60 -15.43
CA GLU A 299 3.88 -18.85 -14.97
C GLU A 299 3.50 -17.81 -13.93
N ALA A 300 2.48 -16.99 -14.17
CA ALA A 300 1.99 -16.00 -13.19
C ALA A 300 1.54 -16.69 -11.89
N TYR A 301 0.79 -17.79 -12.01
CA TYR A 301 0.33 -18.58 -10.88
C TYR A 301 1.48 -19.19 -10.08
N ARG A 302 2.54 -19.68 -10.71
CA ARG A 302 3.71 -20.24 -10.06
C ARG A 302 4.55 -19.17 -9.35
N ARG A 303 4.68 -17.98 -9.95
CA ARG A 303 5.45 -16.85 -9.40
C ARG A 303 4.79 -16.25 -8.16
N ARG A 304 3.49 -15.97 -8.22
CA ARG A 304 2.71 -15.34 -7.11
C ARG A 304 3.41 -14.11 -6.53
N ASP A 305 4.02 -13.30 -7.38
CA ASP A 305 4.88 -12.18 -6.98
C ASP A 305 4.17 -10.81 -7.02
N GLY A 306 2.85 -10.80 -7.26
CA GLY A 306 2.06 -9.59 -7.35
C GLY A 306 2.36 -8.71 -8.57
N ILE A 307 3.19 -9.18 -9.51
CA ILE A 307 3.54 -8.45 -10.73
C ILE A 307 2.60 -8.85 -11.87
N PRO A 308 1.80 -7.91 -12.44
CA PRO A 308 0.93 -8.22 -13.56
C PRO A 308 1.69 -8.76 -14.77
N LEU A 309 1.38 -9.99 -15.17
CA LEU A 309 1.94 -10.64 -16.35
C LEU A 309 0.91 -10.62 -17.50
N ARG A 310 1.34 -10.32 -18.74
CA ARG A 310 0.49 -10.42 -19.90
C ARG A 310 0.18 -11.90 -20.17
N VAL A 311 -1.11 -12.25 -20.14
CA VAL A 311 -1.59 -13.63 -20.28
C VAL A 311 -2.53 -13.83 -21.46
N GLY A 312 -2.76 -12.81 -22.28
CA GLY A 312 -3.63 -12.94 -23.44
C GLY A 312 -3.83 -11.65 -24.20
N SER A 313 -4.72 -11.72 -25.19
CA SER A 313 -5.15 -10.56 -25.97
C SER A 313 -6.60 -10.71 -26.40
N GLY A 314 -7.29 -9.57 -26.63
CA GLY A 314 -8.64 -9.56 -27.17
C GLY A 314 -8.71 -10.20 -28.56
N LEU A 315 -9.82 -10.88 -28.84
CA LEU A 315 -10.11 -11.40 -30.18
C LEU A 315 -10.41 -10.24 -31.13
N ALA A 316 -9.93 -10.30 -32.37
CA ALA A 316 -10.37 -9.36 -33.40
C ALA A 316 -11.89 -9.57 -33.67
N ALA A 317 -12.59 -8.48 -33.98
CA ALA A 317 -14.06 -8.49 -34.16
C ALA A 317 -14.58 -9.58 -35.13
N GLU A 318 -13.78 -9.96 -36.09
CA GLU A 318 -14.11 -11.05 -37.06
C GLU A 318 -14.02 -12.47 -36.47
N GLN A 319 -13.32 -12.65 -35.33
CA GLN A 319 -13.13 -13.97 -34.69
C GLN A 319 -14.13 -14.22 -33.54
N SER A 320 -14.83 -13.19 -33.06
CA SER A 320 -15.77 -13.32 -31.96
C SER A 320 -17.10 -13.99 -32.37
N VAL A 321 -17.44 -14.05 -33.69
CA VAL A 321 -18.68 -14.68 -34.21
C VAL A 321 -18.53 -16.20 -34.40
N ALA A 322 -17.32 -16.73 -34.42
CA ALA A 322 -17.05 -18.16 -34.68
C ALA A 322 -16.87 -19.00 -33.37
N ALA A 323 -16.98 -18.39 -32.21
CA ALA A 323 -16.68 -19.02 -30.90
C ALA A 323 -17.93 -19.40 -30.07
N PHE A 324 -19.14 -19.40 -30.70
CA PHE A 324 -20.40 -19.85 -30.09
C PHE A 324 -21.03 -21.04 -30.83
#